data_ebbd65e3524b4d9c9d56771f0066e347
#
_entry.id   ebbd65e3524b4d9c9d56771f0066e347
#
_cell.length_a   1.000
_cell.length_b   1.000
_cell.length_c   1.000
_cell.angle_alpha   90.00
_cell.angle_beta   90.00
_cell.angle_gamma   90.00
#
_symmetry.space_group_name_H-M   'P 1'
#
loop_
_entity.id
_entity.type
_entity.pdbx_description
1 polymer ?
#
loop_
_entity_poly.entity_id
_entity_poly.type
_entity_poly.pdbx_seq_one_letter_code
_entity_poly.pdbx_strand_id
1 'polypeptide(L)' 'MKTLSELMDRALELDDEARTRWLAELATGPHATLHPLVREMLAKQADMSTTFLLSPASGG' A
#
# COMPACT_ATOMS: atom_id res chain seq x y z
N MET A 1 -2.72 -15.60 -13.04
CA MET A 1 -3.04 -14.18 -13.10
C MET A 1 -2.22 -13.42 -12.09
N LYS A 2 -1.62 -12.36 -12.55
CA LYS A 2 -0.72 -11.61 -11.68
C LYS A 2 -1.23 -10.21 -11.37
N THR A 3 -2.51 -10.00 -11.52
CA THR A 3 -3.05 -8.66 -11.39
C THR A 3 -2.71 -8.03 -10.05
N LEU A 4 -2.98 -8.76 -8.97
CA LEU A 4 -2.71 -8.22 -7.63
C LEU A 4 -1.21 -8.03 -7.41
N SER A 5 -0.43 -9.00 -7.84
CA SER A 5 1.03 -8.88 -7.71
C SER A 5 1.56 -7.69 -8.48
N GLU A 6 1.05 -7.48 -9.68
CA GLU A 6 1.46 -6.35 -10.50
C GLU A 6 1.10 -5.04 -9.83
N LEU A 7 -0.10 -4.98 -9.26
CA LEU A 7 -0.52 -3.77 -8.58
C LEU A 7 0.36 -3.48 -7.38
N MET A 8 0.68 -4.50 -6.62
CA MET A 8 1.56 -4.33 -5.47
C MET A 8 2.95 -3.89 -5.90
N ASP A 9 3.47 -4.50 -6.95
CA ASP A 9 4.77 -4.10 -7.48
C ASP A 9 4.77 -2.64 -7.86
N ARG A 10 3.73 -2.22 -8.54
CA ARG A 10 3.62 -0.83 -8.96
C ARG A 10 3.59 0.09 -7.75
N ALA A 11 2.78 -0.26 -6.77
CA ALA A 11 2.64 0.57 -5.58
C ALA A 11 3.97 0.72 -4.86
N LEU A 12 4.74 -0.35 -4.79
CA LEU A 12 6.02 -0.32 -4.10
C LEU A 12 7.06 0.51 -4.84
N GLU A 13 6.89 0.67 -6.14
CA GLU A 13 7.81 1.49 -6.92
C GLU A 13 7.53 2.97 -6.77
N LEU A 14 6.32 3.33 -6.36
CA LEU A 14 5.92 4.71 -6.24
C LEU A 14 6.20 5.25 -4.85
N ASP A 15 6.54 6.55 -4.78
CA ASP A 15 6.67 7.17 -3.49
C ASP A 15 5.29 7.53 -2.95
N ASP A 16 5.26 8.07 -1.73
CA ASP A 16 4.01 8.32 -1.04
C ASP A 16 3.03 9.12 -1.88
N GLU A 17 3.50 10.21 -2.44
CA GLU A 17 2.64 11.09 -3.20
C GLU A 17 2.10 10.41 -4.43
N ALA A 18 2.99 9.80 -5.19
CA ALA A 18 2.61 9.11 -6.41
C ALA A 18 1.70 7.94 -6.10
N ARG A 19 1.96 7.25 -5.00
CA ARG A 19 1.15 6.11 -4.61
C ARG A 19 -0.25 6.54 -4.23
N THR A 20 -0.38 7.64 -3.52
CA THR A 20 -1.70 8.15 -3.13
C THR A 20 -2.53 8.46 -4.38
N ARG A 21 -1.90 9.12 -5.35
CA ARG A 21 -2.60 9.44 -6.59
C ARG A 21 -2.96 8.19 -7.36
N TRP A 22 -2.03 7.25 -7.40
CA TRP A 22 -2.26 6.00 -8.11
C TRP A 22 -3.41 5.21 -7.48
N LEU A 23 -3.49 5.20 -6.17
CA LEU A 23 -4.57 4.52 -5.47
C LEU A 23 -5.91 5.16 -5.78
N ALA A 24 -5.95 6.48 -5.87
CA ALA A 24 -7.18 7.18 -6.20
C ALA A 24 -7.66 6.80 -7.59
N GLU A 25 -6.73 6.68 -8.53
CA GLU A 25 -7.08 6.25 -9.87
C GLU A 25 -7.51 4.79 -9.89
N LEU A 26 -6.86 3.98 -9.09
CA LEU A 26 -7.22 2.57 -9.03
C LEU A 26 -8.67 2.39 -8.56
N ALA A 27 -9.09 3.23 -7.64
CA ALA A 27 -10.44 3.12 -7.08
C ALA A 27 -11.50 3.40 -8.13
N THR A 28 -11.18 4.17 -9.17
CA THR A 28 -12.14 4.48 -10.21
C THR A 28 -11.87 3.72 -11.50
N GLY A 29 -10.85 2.88 -11.52
CA GLY A 29 -10.48 2.16 -12.73
C GLY A 29 -11.08 0.77 -12.79
N PRO A 30 -10.63 -0.02 -13.76
CA PRO A 30 -11.13 -1.37 -13.92
C PRO A 30 -10.78 -2.29 -12.77
N HIS A 31 -9.78 -1.92 -11.99
CA HIS A 31 -9.36 -2.72 -10.84
C HIS A 31 -9.88 -2.15 -9.53
N ALA A 32 -10.98 -1.41 -9.60
CA ALA A 32 -11.54 -0.82 -8.40
C ALA A 32 -11.90 -1.89 -7.36
N THR A 33 -12.24 -3.07 -7.82
CA THR A 33 -12.56 -4.17 -6.92
C THR A 33 -11.39 -4.54 -6.04
N LEU A 34 -10.19 -4.38 -6.56
CA LEU A 34 -8.97 -4.73 -5.82
C LEU A 34 -8.45 -3.59 -4.98
N HIS A 35 -9.02 -2.42 -5.14
CA HIS A 35 -8.54 -1.24 -4.44
C HIS A 35 -8.49 -1.43 -2.91
N PRO A 36 -9.57 -1.89 -2.27
CA PRO A 36 -9.51 -2.07 -0.81
C PRO A 36 -8.49 -3.12 -0.41
N LEU A 37 -8.32 -4.15 -1.23
CA LEU A 37 -7.36 -5.20 -0.92
C LEU A 37 -5.93 -4.66 -0.99
N VAL A 38 -5.64 -3.92 -2.05
CA VAL A 38 -4.31 -3.33 -2.21
C VAL A 38 -4.02 -2.34 -1.08
N ARG A 39 -5.00 -1.52 -0.75
CA ARG A 39 -4.85 -0.57 0.34
C ARG A 39 -4.53 -1.27 1.65
N GLU A 40 -5.24 -2.34 1.91
CA GLU A 40 -5.05 -3.08 3.14
C GLU A 40 -3.65 -3.67 3.22
N MET A 41 -3.19 -4.24 2.12
CA MET A 41 -1.87 -4.83 2.10
C MET A 41 -0.78 -3.79 2.29
N LEU A 42 -0.95 -2.64 1.65
CA LEU A 42 0.01 -1.55 1.80
C LEU A 42 0.02 -1.02 3.22
N ALA A 43 -1.16 -0.92 3.83
CA ALA A 43 -1.26 -0.45 5.20
C ALA A 43 -0.57 -1.41 6.15
N LYS A 44 -0.72 -2.69 5.91
CA LYS A 44 -0.08 -3.69 6.75
C LYS A 44 1.43 -3.60 6.65
N GLN A 45 1.94 -3.40 5.45
CA GLN A 45 3.38 -3.27 5.27
C GLN A 45 3.90 -2.04 5.99
N ALA A 46 3.20 -0.93 5.84
CA ALA A 46 3.61 0.29 6.50
C ALA A 46 3.52 0.14 8.00
N ASP A 47 2.48 -0.52 8.46
CA ASP A 47 2.29 -0.72 9.89
C ASP A 47 3.41 -1.58 10.46
N MET A 48 3.78 -2.63 9.76
CA MET A 48 4.86 -3.50 10.21
C MET A 48 6.16 -2.74 10.31
N SER A 49 6.49 -1.97 9.29
CA SER A 49 7.70 -1.18 9.30
C SER A 49 7.68 -0.18 10.44
N THR A 50 6.55 0.48 10.60
CA THR A 50 6.42 1.49 11.64
C THR A 50 6.54 0.86 13.02
N THR A 51 5.86 -0.26 13.20
CA THR A 51 5.90 -0.94 14.49
C THR A 51 7.32 -1.34 14.84
N PHE A 52 8.04 -1.82 13.86
CA PHE A 52 9.42 -2.24 14.10
C PHE A 52 10.29 -1.09 14.57
N LEU A 53 10.11 0.06 13.94
CA LEU A 53 10.92 1.23 14.27
C LEU A 53 10.45 1.90 15.53
N LEU A 54 9.14 1.99 15.71
CA LEU A 54 8.58 2.72 16.84
C LEU A 54 8.56 1.91 18.12
N SER A 55 8.60 0.60 17.99
CA SER A 55 8.49 -0.26 19.15
C SER A 55 9.46 0.13 20.25
N PRO A 56 10.74 0.27 19.98
CA PRO A 56 11.69 0.66 21.02
C PRO A 56 11.43 2.08 21.50
N ALA A 57 11.05 2.94 20.60
CA ALA A 57 10.82 4.33 20.99
C ALA A 57 9.60 4.46 21.88
N SER A 58 8.53 3.75 21.52
CA SER A 58 7.32 3.85 22.31
C SER A 58 7.46 3.13 23.64
N GLY A 59 8.39 2.20 23.70
CA GLY A 59 8.65 1.55 24.96
C GLY A 59 9.10 2.52 26.02
N GLY A 60 9.71 3.58 25.58
CA GLY A 60 10.14 4.62 26.52
C GLY A 60 9.01 5.53 26.93
#